data_47993f9142f4bed72e9ef4836f1f8383
#
_entry.id   47993f9142f4bed72e9ef4836f1f8383
#
_cell.length_a   1.000
_cell.length_b   1.000
_cell.length_c   1.000
_cell.angle_alpha   90.00
_cell.angle_beta   90.00
_cell.angle_gamma   90.00
#
_symmetry.space_group_name_H-M   'P 1'
#
loop_
_entity.id
_entity.type
_entity.pdbx_description
1 polymer ?
#
loop_
_entity_poly.entity_id
_entity_poly.type
_entity_poly.pdbx_seq_one_letter_code
_entity_poly.pdbx_strand_id
1 'polypeptide(L)'
;SLTSAQDSIFTASFAMVVLLLIEYLLDEQFLDKKNTIKLFLWMFLMCVIRNNGVYVLAFVLLTALLLKARRKLLMLLTSVIILVAVYQGPVYALCGVQKGTALREMLSLPLQQMAWVYNNDDLTEKQRKEMQSFVPDEGWKNYTPFISDPVKSNLKVEEVQRDKISFLKSYIKFAAFDSIGYVQAFGLQTLTLWYPDKNWPDAMASIYRYPVL
;
A
#
# COMPACT_ATOMS: atom_id res chain seq x y z
N SER A 1 5.94 12.05 -13.86
CA SER A 1 5.02 12.26 -12.72
C SER A 1 5.77 12.12 -11.40
N LEU A 2 5.38 12.87 -10.38
CA LEU A 2 6.01 12.84 -9.04
C LEU A 2 5.96 11.45 -8.40
N THR A 3 4.94 10.64 -8.69
CA THR A 3 4.76 9.30 -8.15
C THR A 3 5.84 8.31 -8.58
N SER A 4 6.24 8.29 -9.84
CA SER A 4 7.30 7.40 -10.31
C SER A 4 8.67 7.75 -9.74
N ALA A 5 8.93 9.04 -9.49
CA ALA A 5 10.15 9.47 -8.79
C ALA A 5 10.17 9.00 -7.33
N GLN A 6 9.03 9.07 -6.63
CA GLN A 6 8.93 8.56 -5.25
C GLN A 6 9.18 7.05 -5.16
N ASP A 7 8.66 6.28 -6.13
CA ASP A 7 8.86 4.84 -6.17
C ASP A 7 10.33 4.46 -6.42
N SER A 8 10.99 5.17 -7.32
CA SER A 8 12.42 4.95 -7.61
C SER A 8 13.30 5.26 -6.40
N ILE A 9 13.04 6.38 -5.70
CA ILE A 9 13.82 6.75 -4.51
C ILE A 9 13.54 5.79 -3.35
N PHE A 10 12.27 5.37 -3.17
CA PHE A 10 11.92 4.35 -2.17
C PHE A 10 12.66 3.04 -2.44
N THR A 11 12.64 2.54 -3.69
CA THR A 11 13.31 1.31 -4.07
C THR A 11 14.82 1.38 -3.87
N ALA A 12 15.45 2.50 -4.24
CA ALA A 12 16.87 2.72 -4.00
C ALA A 12 17.19 2.73 -2.49
N SER A 13 16.37 3.43 -1.69
CA SER A 13 16.56 3.48 -0.24
C SER A 13 16.38 2.10 0.40
N PHE A 14 15.36 1.34 -0.03
CA PHE A 14 15.14 -0.03 0.42
C PHE A 14 16.32 -0.94 0.08
N ALA A 15 16.83 -0.88 -1.17
CA ALA A 15 17.98 -1.66 -1.59
C ALA A 15 19.23 -1.34 -0.73
N MET A 16 19.48 -0.05 -0.44
CA MET A 16 20.59 0.35 0.42
C MET A 16 20.43 -0.16 1.86
N VAL A 17 19.21 -0.13 2.41
CA VAL A 17 18.95 -0.73 3.73
C VAL A 17 19.24 -2.21 3.74
N VAL A 18 18.77 -2.95 2.72
CA VAL A 18 19.01 -4.40 2.59
C VAL A 18 20.51 -4.70 2.50
N LEU A 19 21.25 -3.99 1.66
CA LEU A 19 22.69 -4.17 1.50
C LEU A 19 23.45 -3.93 2.82
N LEU A 20 23.14 -2.84 3.53
CA LEU A 20 23.79 -2.52 4.81
C LEU A 20 23.42 -3.53 5.92
N LEU A 21 22.21 -4.11 5.87
CA LEU A 21 21.83 -5.19 6.80
C LEU A 21 22.54 -6.50 6.46
N ILE A 22 22.76 -6.81 5.17
CA ILE A 22 23.56 -7.97 4.76
C ILE A 22 25.01 -7.81 5.22
N GLU A 23 25.64 -6.63 5.01
CA GLU A 23 26.99 -6.34 5.52
C GLU A 23 27.07 -6.50 7.05
N TYR A 24 26.06 -6.05 7.78
CA TYR A 24 25.97 -6.27 9.24
C TYR A 24 25.87 -7.75 9.60
N LEU A 25 25.16 -8.57 8.82
CA LEU A 25 25.04 -10.01 9.07
C LEU A 25 26.35 -10.78 8.78
N LEU A 26 27.14 -10.28 7.83
CA LEU A 26 28.43 -10.87 7.46
C LEU A 26 29.57 -10.44 8.40
N ASP A 27 29.51 -9.20 8.89
CA ASP A 27 30.50 -8.65 9.83
C ASP A 27 29.77 -7.97 11.01
N GLU A 28 29.85 -8.63 12.16
CA GLU A 28 29.21 -8.12 13.36
C GLU A 28 29.80 -6.79 13.88
N GLN A 29 31.03 -6.42 13.48
CA GLN A 29 31.65 -5.14 13.82
C GLN A 29 31.26 -4.02 12.86
N PHE A 30 30.53 -4.33 11.79
CA PHE A 30 30.09 -3.39 10.75
C PHE A 30 29.38 -2.14 11.28
N LEU A 31 28.64 -2.25 12.40
CA LEU A 31 27.95 -1.09 13.00
C LEU A 31 28.93 -0.17 13.77
N ASP A 32 29.94 0.35 13.08
CA ASP A 32 30.71 1.49 13.53
C ASP A 32 29.86 2.79 13.50
N LYS A 33 30.41 3.91 13.94
CA LYS A 33 29.68 5.19 13.96
C LYS A 33 29.22 5.63 12.56
N LYS A 34 30.07 5.44 11.53
CA LYS A 34 29.80 5.86 10.14
C LYS A 34 28.68 5.03 9.52
N ASN A 35 28.76 3.70 9.61
CA ASN A 35 27.79 2.80 9.04
C ASN A 35 26.45 2.83 9.80
N THR A 36 26.49 3.05 11.12
CA THR A 36 25.28 3.30 11.91
C THR A 36 24.53 4.54 11.43
N ILE A 37 25.23 5.65 11.15
CA ILE A 37 24.61 6.86 10.61
C ILE A 37 24.06 6.61 9.18
N LYS A 38 24.83 5.93 8.34
CA LYS A 38 24.34 5.59 6.98
C LYS A 38 23.05 4.77 7.02
N LEU A 39 23.04 3.70 7.83
CA LEU A 39 21.89 2.82 7.95
C LEU A 39 20.68 3.59 8.52
N PHE A 40 20.89 4.45 9.53
CA PHE A 40 19.86 5.33 10.07
C PHE A 40 19.24 6.23 9.00
N LEU A 41 20.08 6.94 8.23
CA LEU A 41 19.62 7.86 7.19
C LEU A 41 18.81 7.16 6.09
N TRP A 42 19.28 6.00 5.61
CA TRP A 42 18.57 5.26 4.57
C TRP A 42 17.24 4.68 5.09
N MET A 43 17.20 4.17 6.32
CA MET A 43 15.95 3.70 6.94
C MET A 43 14.96 4.85 7.13
N PHE A 44 15.42 6.00 7.61
CA PHE A 44 14.58 7.18 7.78
C PHE A 44 14.05 7.68 6.44
N LEU A 45 14.91 7.81 5.43
CA LEU A 45 14.54 8.24 4.08
C LEU A 45 13.49 7.32 3.47
N MET A 46 13.68 6.01 3.56
CA MET A 46 12.73 5.00 3.10
C MET A 46 11.33 5.20 3.71
N CYS A 47 11.25 5.48 5.01
CA CYS A 47 9.99 5.68 5.72
C CYS A 47 9.31 7.02 5.41
N VAL A 48 10.10 8.08 5.16
CA VAL A 48 9.57 9.42 4.84
C VAL A 48 9.01 9.45 3.43
N ILE A 49 9.65 8.77 2.49
CA ILE A 49 9.22 8.75 1.08
C ILE A 49 7.94 7.96 0.91
N ARG A 50 7.82 6.81 1.59
CA ARG A 50 6.62 5.97 1.53
C ARG A 50 6.26 5.42 2.91
N ASN A 51 4.98 5.51 3.26
CA ASN A 51 4.45 4.94 4.51
C ASN A 51 4.71 3.43 4.65
N ASN A 52 4.84 2.71 3.52
CA ASN A 52 5.17 1.29 3.51
C ASN A 52 6.54 0.98 4.13
N GLY A 53 7.47 1.92 4.15
CA GLY A 53 8.77 1.78 4.80
C GLY A 53 8.67 1.45 6.30
N VAL A 54 7.64 1.97 6.98
CA VAL A 54 7.41 1.70 8.41
C VAL A 54 7.10 0.22 8.64
N TYR A 55 6.29 -0.41 7.76
CA TYR A 55 5.97 -1.84 7.88
C TYR A 55 7.20 -2.72 7.64
N VAL A 56 8.05 -2.33 6.69
CA VAL A 56 9.35 -3.01 6.47
C VAL A 56 10.21 -2.94 7.72
N LEU A 57 10.37 -1.75 8.32
CA LEU A 57 11.16 -1.61 9.56
C LEU A 57 10.54 -2.37 10.74
N ALA A 58 9.23 -2.39 10.87
CA ALA A 58 8.54 -3.17 11.90
C ALA A 58 8.81 -4.67 11.73
N PHE A 59 8.79 -5.17 10.49
CA PHE A 59 9.13 -6.55 10.18
C PHE A 59 10.61 -6.86 10.49
N VAL A 60 11.54 -5.98 10.10
CA VAL A 60 12.97 -6.11 10.42
C VAL A 60 13.21 -6.08 11.92
N LEU A 61 12.52 -5.20 12.67
CA LEU A 61 12.62 -5.14 14.13
C LEU A 61 12.13 -6.45 14.78
N LEU A 62 10.97 -6.96 14.32
CA LEU A 62 10.44 -8.24 14.83
C LEU A 62 11.41 -9.39 14.57
N THR A 63 11.96 -9.48 13.35
CA THR A 63 12.96 -10.49 13.00
C THR A 63 14.24 -10.35 13.84
N ALA A 64 14.71 -9.12 14.03
CA ALA A 64 15.88 -8.84 14.86
C ALA A 64 15.66 -9.23 16.33
N LEU A 65 14.44 -9.04 16.86
CA LEU A 65 14.06 -9.49 18.21
C LEU A 65 14.04 -11.03 18.31
N LEU A 66 13.43 -11.70 17.32
CA LEU A 66 13.35 -13.18 17.29
C LEU A 66 14.74 -13.83 17.18
N LEU A 67 15.62 -13.25 16.38
CA LEU A 67 17.00 -13.72 16.19
C LEU A 67 17.95 -13.23 17.29
N LYS A 68 17.45 -12.55 18.33
CA LYS A 68 18.24 -12.00 19.43
C LYS A 68 19.41 -11.12 18.94
N ALA A 69 19.14 -10.29 17.93
CA ALA A 69 20.14 -9.40 17.37
C ALA A 69 20.79 -8.49 18.43
N ARG A 70 21.97 -7.95 18.12
CA ARG A 70 22.70 -7.07 19.02
C ARG A 70 21.86 -5.86 19.44
N ARG A 71 21.92 -5.50 20.70
CA ARG A 71 21.22 -4.37 21.31
C ARG A 71 21.37 -3.07 20.49
N LYS A 72 22.54 -2.85 19.88
CA LYS A 72 22.82 -1.67 19.05
C LYS A 72 21.90 -1.57 17.82
N LEU A 73 21.67 -2.68 17.10
CA LEU A 73 20.74 -2.72 15.97
C LEU A 73 19.29 -2.50 16.43
N LEU A 74 18.89 -3.12 17.54
CA LEU A 74 17.54 -2.94 18.09
C LEU A 74 17.28 -1.48 18.50
N MET A 75 18.24 -0.84 19.16
CA MET A 75 18.14 0.58 19.51
C MET A 75 18.07 1.46 18.27
N LEU A 76 18.85 1.17 17.23
CA LEU A 76 18.83 1.88 15.97
C LEU A 76 17.45 1.79 15.29
N LEU A 77 16.92 0.59 15.10
CA LEU A 77 15.61 0.35 14.51
C LEU A 77 14.49 1.06 15.28
N THR A 78 14.50 0.91 16.61
CA THR A 78 13.50 1.57 17.47
C THR A 78 13.60 3.09 17.39
N SER A 79 14.80 3.66 17.36
CA SER A 79 14.99 5.12 17.26
C SER A 79 14.46 5.68 15.93
N VAL A 80 14.66 4.97 14.81
CA VAL A 80 14.10 5.37 13.52
C VAL A 80 12.57 5.32 13.56
N ILE A 81 11.98 4.26 14.08
CA ILE A 81 10.51 4.13 14.18
C ILE A 81 9.91 5.26 15.02
N ILE A 82 10.53 5.57 16.17
CA ILE A 82 10.08 6.69 17.03
C ILE A 82 10.19 8.01 16.26
N LEU A 83 11.33 8.28 15.61
CA LEU A 83 11.52 9.52 14.85
C LEU A 83 10.49 9.66 13.72
N VAL A 84 10.21 8.58 13.00
CA VAL A 84 9.18 8.58 11.93
C VAL A 84 7.79 8.82 12.51
N ALA A 85 7.47 8.23 13.67
CA ALA A 85 6.19 8.47 14.35
C ALA A 85 6.05 9.94 14.78
N VAL A 86 7.11 10.56 15.30
CA VAL A 86 7.13 11.99 15.63
C VAL A 86 6.99 12.84 14.36
N TYR A 87 7.68 12.49 13.28
CA TYR A 87 7.59 13.21 12.01
C TYR A 87 6.18 13.12 11.40
N GLN A 88 5.60 11.92 11.30
CA GLN A 88 4.29 11.70 10.69
C GLN A 88 3.10 12.09 11.61
N GLY A 89 3.33 12.22 12.89
CA GLY A 89 2.33 12.65 13.86
C GLY A 89 2.42 14.17 14.15
N PRO A 90 3.15 14.56 15.19
CA PRO A 90 3.21 15.95 15.63
C PRO A 90 3.69 16.95 14.57
N VAL A 91 4.72 16.61 13.77
CA VAL A 91 5.26 17.53 12.76
C VAL A 91 4.24 17.74 11.63
N TYR A 92 3.58 16.70 11.13
CA TYR A 92 2.53 16.87 10.13
C TYR A 92 1.35 17.69 10.67
N ALA A 93 0.96 17.48 11.93
CA ALA A 93 -0.11 18.24 12.56
C ALA A 93 0.25 19.74 12.66
N LEU A 94 1.48 20.07 13.08
CA LEU A 94 1.98 21.45 13.17
C LEU A 94 2.11 22.13 11.81
N CYS A 95 2.48 21.37 10.77
CA CYS A 95 2.62 21.91 9.41
C CYS A 95 1.29 21.96 8.64
N GLY A 96 0.17 21.55 9.25
CA GLY A 96 -1.13 21.53 8.58
C GLY A 96 -1.21 20.53 7.40
N VAL A 97 -0.32 19.53 7.37
CA VAL A 97 -0.30 18.53 6.29
C VAL A 97 -1.50 17.62 6.43
N GLN A 98 -2.43 17.73 5.50
CA GLN A 98 -3.55 16.80 5.41
C GLN A 98 -3.02 15.45 4.92
N LYS A 99 -3.14 14.44 5.78
CA LYS A 99 -2.90 13.06 5.34
C LYS A 99 -3.95 12.75 4.27
N GLY A 100 -3.50 12.54 3.04
CA GLY A 100 -4.35 12.03 1.98
C GLY A 100 -5.12 10.82 2.48
N THR A 101 -6.31 10.56 1.92
CA THR A 101 -7.21 9.51 2.40
C THR A 101 -6.57 8.12 2.23
N ALA A 102 -5.71 7.75 3.16
CA ALA A 102 -5.09 6.42 3.22
C ALA A 102 -6.14 5.30 3.08
N LEU A 103 -7.39 5.57 3.51
CA LEU A 103 -8.49 4.64 3.40
C LEU A 103 -8.82 4.28 1.94
N ARG A 104 -8.77 5.23 1.00
CA ARG A 104 -8.99 4.92 -0.43
C ARG A 104 -7.96 3.95 -0.97
N GLU A 105 -6.70 4.16 -0.62
CA GLU A 105 -5.61 3.30 -1.05
C GLU A 105 -5.67 1.92 -0.39
N MET A 106 -6.00 1.86 0.90
CA MET A 106 -6.17 0.61 1.63
C MET A 106 -7.32 -0.24 1.11
N LEU A 107 -8.41 0.40 0.65
CA LEU A 107 -9.59 -0.28 0.15
C LEU A 107 -9.55 -0.52 -1.37
N SER A 108 -8.45 -0.20 -2.04
CA SER A 108 -8.28 -0.36 -3.48
C SER A 108 -8.67 -1.78 -3.96
N LEU A 109 -8.11 -2.82 -3.35
CA LEU A 109 -8.41 -4.21 -3.66
C LEU A 109 -9.84 -4.63 -3.26
N PRO A 110 -10.31 -4.40 -2.02
CA PRO A 110 -11.68 -4.68 -1.64
C PRO A 110 -12.72 -4.04 -2.56
N LEU A 111 -12.51 -2.79 -2.98
CA LEU A 111 -13.43 -2.09 -3.89
C LEU A 111 -13.45 -2.73 -5.28
N GLN A 112 -12.31 -3.19 -5.79
CA GLN A 112 -12.26 -3.90 -7.08
C GLN A 112 -13.02 -5.23 -7.02
N GLN A 113 -12.87 -5.98 -5.95
CA GLN A 113 -13.59 -7.23 -5.75
C GLN A 113 -15.11 -7.01 -5.66
N MET A 114 -15.53 -6.01 -4.88
CA MET A 114 -16.95 -5.63 -4.83
C MET A 114 -17.46 -5.12 -6.19
N ALA A 115 -16.67 -4.33 -6.92
CA ALA A 115 -17.03 -3.81 -8.22
C ALA A 115 -17.20 -4.93 -9.27
N TRP A 116 -16.41 -6.01 -9.18
CA TRP A 116 -16.63 -7.20 -9.98
C TRP A 116 -18.04 -7.73 -9.78
N VAL A 117 -18.42 -8.01 -8.53
CA VAL A 117 -19.76 -8.52 -8.18
C VAL A 117 -20.87 -7.59 -8.65
N TYR A 118 -20.69 -6.27 -8.47
CA TYR A 118 -21.67 -5.28 -8.89
C TYR A 118 -21.97 -5.31 -10.39
N ASN A 119 -20.96 -5.58 -11.22
CA ASN A 119 -21.06 -5.52 -12.67
C ASN A 119 -21.31 -6.86 -13.35
N ASN A 120 -21.01 -7.98 -12.70
CA ASN A 120 -21.08 -9.32 -13.33
C ASN A 120 -22.19 -10.21 -12.75
N ASP A 121 -22.75 -9.87 -11.57
CA ASP A 121 -23.74 -10.70 -10.89
C ASP A 121 -25.15 -10.10 -10.91
N ASP A 122 -26.14 -10.97 -10.83
CA ASP A 122 -27.54 -10.58 -10.70
C ASP A 122 -27.89 -10.22 -9.26
N LEU A 123 -27.57 -8.98 -8.90
CA LEU A 123 -27.87 -8.44 -7.58
C LEU A 123 -29.31 -7.98 -7.45
N THR A 124 -29.91 -8.30 -6.31
CA THR A 124 -31.22 -7.75 -5.94
C THR A 124 -31.12 -6.24 -5.69
N GLU A 125 -32.25 -5.54 -5.82
CA GLU A 125 -32.32 -4.09 -5.54
C GLU A 125 -31.81 -3.72 -4.14
N LYS A 126 -32.03 -4.58 -3.15
CA LYS A 126 -31.54 -4.39 -1.79
C LYS A 126 -30.01 -4.48 -1.73
N GLN A 127 -29.41 -5.43 -2.42
CA GLN A 127 -27.95 -5.59 -2.49
C GLN A 127 -27.29 -4.42 -3.25
N ARG A 128 -27.90 -3.99 -4.37
CA ARG A 128 -27.42 -2.81 -5.10
C ARG A 128 -27.43 -1.55 -4.23
N LYS A 129 -28.54 -1.28 -3.52
CA LYS A 129 -28.63 -0.13 -2.61
C LYS A 129 -27.62 -0.19 -1.48
N GLU A 130 -27.37 -1.39 -0.92
CA GLU A 130 -26.34 -1.60 0.09
C GLU A 130 -24.95 -1.22 -0.45
N MET A 131 -24.59 -1.65 -1.65
CA MET A 131 -23.30 -1.29 -2.27
C MET A 131 -23.23 0.20 -2.62
N GLN A 132 -24.33 0.80 -3.07
CA GLN A 132 -24.43 2.23 -3.41
C GLN A 132 -24.30 3.15 -2.19
N SER A 133 -24.45 2.62 -0.98
CA SER A 133 -24.15 3.39 0.23
C SER A 133 -22.67 3.74 0.35
N PHE A 134 -21.77 2.92 -0.21
CA PHE A 134 -20.32 3.10 -0.15
C PHE A 134 -19.77 3.80 -1.39
N VAL A 135 -20.25 3.44 -2.57
CA VAL A 135 -19.85 4.04 -3.85
C VAL A 135 -21.11 4.24 -4.69
N PRO A 136 -21.31 5.39 -5.34
CA PRO A 136 -22.44 5.62 -6.23
C PRO A 136 -22.52 4.62 -7.38
N ASP A 137 -23.71 4.43 -7.97
CA ASP A 137 -23.94 3.53 -9.10
C ASP A 137 -22.96 3.75 -10.25
N GLU A 138 -22.77 5.00 -10.65
CA GLU A 138 -21.81 5.39 -11.69
C GLU A 138 -20.36 5.01 -11.33
N GLY A 139 -20.02 5.13 -10.06
CA GLY A 139 -18.68 4.75 -9.57
C GLY A 139 -18.44 3.25 -9.68
N TRP A 140 -19.44 2.42 -9.37
CA TRP A 140 -19.35 0.97 -9.56
C TRP A 140 -19.29 0.59 -11.04
N LYS A 141 -20.07 1.23 -11.90
CA LYS A 141 -20.09 1.00 -13.37
C LYS A 141 -18.78 1.40 -14.06
N ASN A 142 -18.00 2.30 -13.46
CA ASN A 142 -16.67 2.66 -13.96
C ASN A 142 -15.60 1.59 -13.68
N TYR A 143 -16.01 0.39 -13.29
CA TYR A 143 -15.10 -0.72 -13.04
C TYR A 143 -14.24 -1.06 -14.26
N THR A 144 -12.95 -1.16 -14.03
CA THR A 144 -11.97 -1.72 -14.98
C THR A 144 -11.13 -2.77 -14.27
N PRO A 145 -10.92 -3.96 -14.86
CA PRO A 145 -10.29 -5.08 -14.15
C PRO A 145 -8.88 -4.81 -13.61
N PHE A 146 -8.12 -3.95 -14.28
CA PHE A 146 -6.69 -3.75 -14.01
C PHE A 146 -6.39 -2.49 -13.19
N ILE A 147 -7.32 -1.56 -13.07
CA ILE A 147 -7.10 -0.24 -12.44
C ILE A 147 -8.21 0.03 -11.44
N SER A 148 -7.85 0.28 -10.18
CA SER A 148 -8.81 0.58 -9.11
C SER A 148 -9.22 2.05 -9.04
N ASP A 149 -8.46 2.95 -9.66
CA ASP A 149 -8.67 4.40 -9.55
C ASP A 149 -10.08 4.88 -9.91
N PRO A 150 -10.72 4.37 -10.99
CA PRO A 150 -12.06 4.80 -11.37
C PRO A 150 -13.11 4.48 -10.30
N VAL A 151 -12.99 3.36 -9.60
CA VAL A 151 -13.92 2.96 -8.53
C VAL A 151 -13.56 3.67 -7.22
N LYS A 152 -12.30 3.60 -6.78
CA LYS A 152 -11.87 4.15 -5.49
C LYS A 152 -11.99 5.67 -5.39
N SER A 153 -11.89 6.40 -6.52
CA SER A 153 -12.09 7.85 -6.53
C SER A 153 -13.51 8.26 -6.14
N ASN A 154 -14.49 7.39 -6.39
CA ASN A 154 -15.90 7.60 -6.06
C ASN A 154 -16.29 7.09 -4.65
N LEU A 155 -15.32 6.57 -3.86
CA LEU A 155 -15.58 6.10 -2.50
C LEU A 155 -16.08 7.23 -1.61
N LYS A 156 -17.20 7.01 -0.96
CA LYS A 156 -17.75 7.88 0.09
C LYS A 156 -16.98 7.66 1.39
N VAL A 157 -15.80 8.27 1.46
CA VAL A 157 -14.83 8.04 2.55
C VAL A 157 -15.43 8.29 3.92
N GLU A 158 -16.21 9.35 4.08
CA GLU A 158 -16.84 9.73 5.35
C GLU A 158 -17.83 8.66 5.84
N GLU A 159 -18.61 8.07 4.93
CA GLU A 159 -19.55 7.00 5.28
C GLU A 159 -18.82 5.75 5.77
N VAL A 160 -17.77 5.36 5.06
CA VAL A 160 -16.96 4.19 5.45
C VAL A 160 -16.18 4.46 6.75
N GLN A 161 -15.69 5.68 6.97
CA GLN A 161 -15.02 6.03 8.22
C GLN A 161 -15.98 6.03 9.41
N ARG A 162 -17.23 6.45 9.20
CA ARG A 162 -18.26 6.48 10.23
C ARG A 162 -18.66 5.08 10.67
N ASP A 163 -18.79 4.14 9.72
CA ASP A 163 -19.16 2.75 10.01
C ASP A 163 -18.30 1.73 9.23
N LYS A 164 -17.07 1.55 9.71
CA LYS A 164 -16.13 0.57 9.14
C LYS A 164 -16.62 -0.87 9.26
N ILE A 165 -17.41 -1.15 10.29
CA ILE A 165 -17.95 -2.49 10.57
C ILE A 165 -19.01 -2.85 9.53
N SER A 166 -19.87 -1.90 9.16
CA SER A 166 -20.87 -2.10 8.11
C SER A 166 -20.18 -2.40 6.76
N PHE A 167 -19.16 -1.61 6.40
CA PHE A 167 -18.38 -1.89 5.18
C PHE A 167 -17.76 -3.29 5.20
N LEU A 168 -17.12 -3.67 6.31
CA LEU A 168 -16.49 -4.99 6.43
C LEU A 168 -17.51 -6.13 6.34
N LYS A 169 -18.68 -5.99 6.99
CA LYS A 169 -19.76 -6.97 6.88
C LYS A 169 -20.27 -7.14 5.46
N SER A 170 -20.47 -6.03 4.75
CA SER A 170 -20.88 -6.04 3.33
C SER A 170 -19.80 -6.67 2.46
N TYR A 171 -18.54 -6.33 2.67
CA TYR A 171 -17.41 -6.93 1.95
C TYR A 171 -17.37 -8.46 2.11
N ILE A 172 -17.47 -8.98 3.36
CA ILE A 172 -17.48 -10.42 3.64
C ILE A 172 -18.72 -11.09 3.05
N LYS A 173 -19.90 -10.46 3.15
CA LYS A 173 -21.15 -10.95 2.60
C LYS A 173 -21.06 -11.13 1.07
N PHE A 174 -20.53 -10.14 0.34
CA PHE A 174 -20.37 -10.23 -1.11
C PHE A 174 -19.24 -11.17 -1.52
N ALA A 175 -18.18 -11.31 -0.71
CA ALA A 175 -17.16 -12.33 -0.89
C ALA A 175 -17.73 -13.76 -0.76
N ALA A 176 -18.68 -13.98 0.16
CA ALA A 176 -19.37 -15.24 0.30
C ALA A 176 -20.40 -15.48 -0.83
N PHE A 177 -20.97 -14.40 -1.40
CA PHE A 177 -21.93 -14.47 -2.49
C PHE A 177 -21.27 -14.91 -3.81
N ASP A 178 -20.13 -14.29 -4.18
CA ASP A 178 -19.31 -14.68 -5.32
C ASP A 178 -17.82 -14.75 -4.96
N SER A 179 -17.41 -15.83 -4.33
CA SER A 179 -16.01 -16.05 -3.92
C SER A 179 -15.08 -16.24 -5.12
N ILE A 180 -15.58 -16.82 -6.22
CA ILE A 180 -14.79 -17.02 -7.44
C ILE A 180 -14.52 -15.68 -8.12
N GLY A 181 -15.53 -14.82 -8.25
CA GLY A 181 -15.38 -13.47 -8.78
C GLY A 181 -14.42 -12.61 -7.97
N TYR A 182 -14.40 -12.75 -6.63
CA TYR A 182 -13.41 -12.08 -5.78
C TYR A 182 -11.98 -12.53 -6.08
N VAL A 183 -11.77 -13.83 -6.31
CA VAL A 183 -10.45 -14.36 -6.69
C VAL A 183 -10.06 -13.89 -8.10
N GLN A 184 -11.01 -13.87 -9.04
CA GLN A 184 -10.78 -13.39 -10.41
C GLN A 184 -10.43 -11.91 -10.42
N ALA A 185 -11.17 -11.06 -9.70
CA ALA A 185 -10.89 -9.64 -9.58
C ALA A 185 -9.49 -9.37 -8.97
N PHE A 186 -9.10 -10.13 -7.94
CA PHE A 186 -7.76 -10.10 -7.37
C PHE A 186 -6.70 -10.48 -8.41
N GLY A 187 -6.92 -11.60 -9.11
CA GLY A 187 -6.00 -12.09 -10.15
C GLY A 187 -5.79 -11.06 -11.27
N LEU A 188 -6.87 -10.46 -11.77
CA LEU A 188 -6.81 -9.47 -12.83
C LEU A 188 -6.14 -8.18 -12.38
N GLN A 189 -6.44 -7.67 -11.18
CA GLN A 189 -5.81 -6.46 -10.66
C GLN A 189 -4.31 -6.63 -10.42
N THR A 190 -3.88 -7.82 -10.00
CA THR A 190 -2.47 -8.11 -9.70
C THR A 190 -1.71 -8.71 -10.89
N LEU A 191 -2.41 -9.05 -11.98
CA LEU A 191 -1.84 -9.75 -13.14
C LEU A 191 -0.61 -9.04 -13.71
N THR A 192 -0.63 -7.71 -13.73
CA THR A 192 0.48 -6.88 -14.23
C THR A 192 1.77 -6.96 -13.41
N LEU A 193 1.68 -7.43 -12.15
CA LEU A 193 2.84 -7.56 -11.28
C LEU A 193 3.66 -8.83 -11.59
N TRP A 194 3.03 -9.83 -12.18
CA TRP A 194 3.66 -11.13 -12.40
C TRP A 194 3.65 -11.60 -13.87
N TYR A 195 2.85 -10.99 -14.73
CA TYR A 195 2.81 -11.33 -16.15
C TYR A 195 3.01 -10.08 -17.00
N PRO A 196 4.27 -9.73 -17.35
CA PRO A 196 4.56 -8.61 -18.24
C PRO A 196 4.23 -8.99 -19.68
N ASP A 197 3.09 -8.55 -20.21
CA ASP A 197 2.69 -8.71 -21.61
C ASP A 197 2.78 -7.35 -22.33
N LYS A 198 3.22 -7.40 -23.60
CA LYS A 198 3.27 -6.24 -24.48
C LYS A 198 1.90 -5.80 -25.00
N ASN A 199 0.90 -6.69 -24.89
CA ASN A 199 -0.45 -6.49 -25.42
C ASN A 199 -1.48 -6.07 -24.34
N TRP A 200 -1.03 -5.48 -23.23
CA TRP A 200 -1.95 -4.97 -22.23
C TRP A 200 -2.92 -3.94 -22.82
N PRO A 201 -4.20 -3.93 -22.39
CA PRO A 201 -5.17 -2.94 -22.84
C PRO A 201 -4.63 -1.51 -22.71
N ASP A 202 -5.02 -0.62 -23.62
CA ASP A 202 -4.49 0.75 -23.74
C ASP A 202 -4.44 1.56 -22.44
N ALA A 203 -5.34 1.30 -21.49
CA ALA A 203 -5.33 1.90 -20.17
C ALA A 203 -4.05 1.62 -19.36
N MET A 204 -3.39 0.48 -19.63
CA MET A 204 -2.09 0.11 -19.02
C MET A 204 -0.91 0.52 -19.88
N ALA A 205 -1.06 0.50 -21.20
CA ALA A 205 -0.04 0.98 -22.12
C ALA A 205 0.32 2.46 -21.86
N SER A 206 -0.59 3.27 -21.34
CA SER A 206 -0.31 4.65 -20.96
C SER A 206 0.64 4.77 -19.75
N ILE A 207 0.70 3.78 -18.88
CA ILE A 207 1.61 3.76 -17.72
C ILE A 207 3.04 3.40 -18.18
N TYR A 208 3.17 2.59 -19.24
CA TYR A 208 4.43 2.11 -19.78
C TYR A 208 4.91 2.86 -21.04
N ARG A 209 4.13 3.80 -21.58
CA ARG A 209 4.50 4.63 -22.73
C ARG A 209 5.41 5.81 -22.38
N TYR A 210 6.38 5.64 -21.51
CA TYR A 210 7.50 6.58 -21.51
C TYR A 210 8.57 6.02 -22.45
N PRO A 211 8.99 6.80 -23.46
CA PRO A 211 10.13 6.39 -24.27
C PRO A 211 11.32 6.20 -23.33
N VAL A 212 11.85 5.00 -23.32
CA VAL A 212 13.19 4.77 -22.76
C VAL A 212 14.11 5.55 -23.66
N LEU A 213 14.63 6.69 -23.18
CA LEU A 213 15.71 7.43 -23.79
C LEU A 213 16.98 6.60 -23.72
#